data_2f4dd9ee606c80694c3f0f936c812a55
#
_entry.id   2f4dd9ee606c80694c3f0f936c812a55
#
_cell.length_a   1.000
_cell.length_b   1.000
_cell.length_c   1.000
_cell.angle_alpha   90.00
_cell.angle_beta   90.00
_cell.angle_gamma   90.00
#
_symmetry.space_group_name_H-M   'P 1'
#
loop_
_entity.id
_entity.type
_entity.pdbx_description
1 polymer ?
#
loop_
_entity_poly.entity_id
_entity_poly.type
_entity_poly.pdbx_seq_one_letter_code
_entity_poly.pdbx_strand_id
1 'polypeptide(L)'
;MSLFMSVEFLCAQNSAFNDDNMHFLADIYNESWAVIIGINEYKHMQNLNYAVNDAKSVKEMLMKNYNYREDHIKMILDENATKNGILQGFNELLQEAKEDDRVIVFYAGHGETYTLPSGGEKGYLVPVDGDPENLFLTSIPMHQLYEIANMSYAKHILYLVDACYGGLALAATRGLKKSVPNYIQKITREKGRQIITAGGKDEQVLERSEWGHSAFTKNLLTGLENKSADMDADGVITANELGSFLAERVYSETEGYHTPQVGRIGTEQGEFIFFNSAELGDNTSFAEYKAKSEARKQQFETAKTLSWIYPGLGHGAIEKPGKGLLLFTMETLSLAMTFMSMNNLSTASDDYSASKAS
;
A
#
# COMPACT_ATOMS: atom_id res chain seq x y z
N MET A 1 10.79 -47.71 24.62
CA MET A 1 11.72 -46.63 24.26
C MET A 1 11.40 -46.18 22.85
N SER A 2 10.24 -45.59 22.62
CA SER A 2 9.82 -45.04 21.30
C SER A 2 8.54 -44.21 21.47
N LEU A 3 8.62 -43.05 22.12
CA LEU A 3 7.52 -42.07 22.17
C LEU A 3 7.98 -40.62 22.45
N PHE A 4 9.25 -40.29 22.22
CA PHE A 4 9.79 -38.94 22.47
C PHE A 4 10.35 -38.24 21.22
N MET A 5 10.14 -38.81 20.02
CA MET A 5 10.71 -38.29 18.76
C MET A 5 9.69 -37.57 17.85
N SER A 6 8.44 -37.41 18.28
CA SER A 6 7.37 -36.83 17.40
C SER A 6 6.91 -35.41 17.78
N VAL A 7 7.50 -34.79 18.81
CA VAL A 7 7.09 -33.44 19.23
C VAL A 7 8.03 -32.33 18.67
N GLU A 8 9.29 -32.66 18.41
CA GLU A 8 10.24 -31.68 17.84
C GLU A 8 10.06 -31.45 16.32
N PHE A 9 9.41 -32.38 15.62
CA PHE A 9 9.18 -32.24 14.16
C PHE A 9 7.94 -31.37 13.81
N LEU A 10 7.07 -31.07 14.78
CA LEU A 10 5.89 -30.21 14.57
C LEU A 10 6.15 -28.72 14.86
N CYS A 11 7.25 -28.38 15.53
CA CYS A 11 7.62 -26.97 15.77
C CYS A 11 8.44 -26.34 14.64
N ALA A 12 8.94 -27.12 13.67
CA ALA A 12 9.81 -26.64 12.60
C ALA A 12 9.07 -26.24 11.31
N GLN A 13 7.73 -26.30 11.28
CA GLN A 13 6.94 -25.97 10.07
C GLN A 13 6.19 -24.64 10.15
N ASN A 14 6.39 -23.80 11.16
CA ASN A 14 5.66 -22.56 11.35
C ASN A 14 6.52 -21.27 11.25
N SER A 15 7.64 -21.27 10.56
CA SER A 15 8.20 -20.00 10.07
C SER A 15 7.93 -19.89 8.57
N ALA A 16 6.75 -19.37 8.23
CA ALA A 16 6.40 -19.03 6.85
C ALA A 16 7.33 -17.95 6.26
N PHE A 17 8.15 -17.32 7.08
CA PHE A 17 9.14 -16.33 6.70
C PHE A 17 10.55 -16.89 6.83
N ASN A 18 11.23 -17.05 5.69
CA ASN A 18 12.68 -17.15 5.67
C ASN A 18 13.30 -15.74 5.67
N ASP A 19 14.59 -15.60 5.99
CA ASP A 19 15.28 -14.30 6.05
C ASP A 19 15.12 -13.47 4.77
N ASP A 20 15.07 -14.10 3.60
CA ASP A 20 14.92 -13.41 2.32
C ASP A 20 13.53 -12.76 2.17
N ASN A 21 12.47 -13.40 2.66
CA ASN A 21 11.12 -12.85 2.65
C ASN A 21 10.98 -11.70 3.66
N MET A 22 11.62 -11.77 4.81
CA MET A 22 11.63 -10.69 5.80
C MET A 22 12.29 -9.42 5.27
N HIS A 23 13.44 -9.55 4.61
CA HIS A 23 14.11 -8.45 3.95
C HIS A 23 13.22 -7.77 2.91
N PHE A 24 12.53 -8.57 2.11
CA PHE A 24 11.64 -8.06 1.08
C PHE A 24 10.46 -7.27 1.67
N LEU A 25 9.80 -7.79 2.72
CA LEU A 25 8.66 -7.11 3.35
C LEU A 25 9.07 -5.76 3.98
N ALA A 26 10.25 -5.69 4.60
CA ALA A 26 10.78 -4.45 5.15
C ALA A 26 11.00 -3.34 4.10
N ASP A 27 11.22 -3.73 2.84
CA ASP A 27 11.50 -2.82 1.72
C ASP A 27 10.27 -2.39 0.92
N ILE A 28 9.10 -3.01 1.16
CA ILE A 28 7.90 -2.73 0.37
C ILE A 28 7.39 -1.31 0.62
N TYR A 29 7.35 -0.89 1.90
CA TYR A 29 6.84 0.41 2.29
C TYR A 29 7.86 1.17 3.13
N ASN A 30 8.06 2.43 2.79
CA ASN A 30 8.89 3.33 3.58
C ASN A 30 8.13 3.85 4.79
N GLU A 31 6.97 4.46 4.57
CA GLU A 31 6.13 5.00 5.62
C GLU A 31 4.67 4.54 5.42
N SER A 32 3.90 4.63 6.51
CA SER A 32 2.49 4.25 6.55
C SER A 32 1.67 5.43 7.04
N TRP A 33 0.71 5.88 6.23
CA TRP A 33 -0.13 7.03 6.47
C TRP A 33 -1.60 6.65 6.55
N ALA A 34 -2.38 7.35 7.36
CA ALA A 34 -3.82 7.14 7.40
C ALA A 34 -4.61 8.45 7.55
N VAL A 35 -5.75 8.52 6.86
CA VAL A 35 -6.84 9.46 7.16
C VAL A 35 -8.02 8.65 7.64
N ILE A 36 -8.46 8.92 8.86
CA ILE A 36 -9.52 8.15 9.53
C ILE A 36 -10.66 9.09 9.88
N ILE A 37 -11.82 8.83 9.30
CA ILE A 37 -13.02 9.67 9.40
C ILE A 37 -14.11 8.85 10.11
N GLY A 38 -14.75 9.46 11.12
CA GLY A 38 -15.88 8.86 11.83
C GLY A 38 -16.92 9.91 12.18
N ILE A 39 -18.18 9.71 11.77
CA ILE A 39 -19.24 10.69 11.92
C ILE A 39 -20.46 10.05 12.58
N ASN A 40 -20.73 10.42 13.82
CA ASN A 40 -21.96 10.04 14.52
C ASN A 40 -23.02 11.14 14.39
N GLU A 41 -22.65 12.40 14.56
CA GLU A 41 -23.59 13.52 14.68
C GLU A 41 -23.74 14.27 13.36
N TYR A 42 -24.87 14.12 12.70
CA TYR A 42 -25.18 14.76 11.42
C TYR A 42 -26.11 15.96 11.59
N LYS A 43 -25.93 17.00 10.76
CA LYS A 43 -26.79 18.18 10.78
C LYS A 43 -28.11 17.99 10.05
N HIS A 44 -28.13 17.14 9.02
CA HIS A 44 -29.26 16.99 8.10
C HIS A 44 -29.67 15.51 7.89
N MET A 45 -29.10 14.59 8.64
CA MET A 45 -29.40 13.16 8.57
C MET A 45 -29.59 12.57 9.97
N GLN A 46 -30.05 11.33 10.04
CA GLN A 46 -30.11 10.58 11.29
C GLN A 46 -28.71 10.36 11.84
N ASN A 47 -28.54 10.50 13.15
CA ASN A 47 -27.27 10.21 13.81
C ASN A 47 -26.96 8.70 13.81
N LEU A 48 -25.66 8.39 13.77
CA LEU A 48 -25.12 7.04 13.98
C LEU A 48 -24.63 6.93 15.44
N ASN A 49 -24.36 5.68 15.88
CA ASN A 49 -23.95 5.47 17.27
C ASN A 49 -22.48 5.06 17.40
N TYR A 50 -21.90 4.39 16.40
CA TYR A 50 -20.61 3.73 16.56
C TYR A 50 -19.53 4.19 15.58
N ALA A 51 -19.83 5.02 14.59
CA ALA A 51 -18.87 5.44 13.56
C ALA A 51 -17.60 6.11 14.14
N VAL A 52 -17.75 6.92 15.20
CA VAL A 52 -16.61 7.51 15.91
C VAL A 52 -15.83 6.46 16.70
N ASN A 53 -16.50 5.47 17.30
CA ASN A 53 -15.85 4.36 17.98
C ASN A 53 -15.10 3.47 17.00
N ASP A 54 -15.69 3.21 15.85
CA ASP A 54 -15.08 2.45 14.75
C ASP A 54 -13.78 3.12 14.27
N ALA A 55 -13.83 4.43 14.03
CA ALA A 55 -12.67 5.22 13.66
C ALA A 55 -11.54 5.14 14.70
N LYS A 56 -11.85 5.23 15.99
CA LYS A 56 -10.87 5.12 17.07
C LYS A 56 -10.26 3.72 17.15
N SER A 57 -11.08 2.69 17.05
CA SER A 57 -10.62 1.29 17.10
C SER A 57 -9.73 0.93 15.92
N VAL A 58 -10.06 1.43 14.71
CA VAL A 58 -9.20 1.26 13.53
C VAL A 58 -7.86 1.98 13.72
N LYS A 59 -7.82 3.20 14.28
CA LYS A 59 -6.56 3.87 14.62
C LYS A 59 -5.71 3.00 15.55
N GLU A 60 -6.29 2.53 16.65
CA GLU A 60 -5.58 1.71 17.64
C GLU A 60 -5.04 0.42 17.03
N MET A 61 -5.83 -0.28 16.22
CA MET A 61 -5.43 -1.49 15.52
C MET A 61 -4.26 -1.21 14.57
N LEU A 62 -4.31 -0.16 13.77
CA LEU A 62 -3.24 0.20 12.84
C LEU A 62 -1.92 0.52 13.57
N MET A 63 -2.00 1.25 14.68
CA MET A 63 -0.81 1.57 15.49
C MET A 63 -0.22 0.32 16.15
N LYS A 64 -1.07 -0.52 16.73
CA LYS A 64 -0.65 -1.69 17.51
C LYS A 64 -0.12 -2.83 16.63
N ASN A 65 -0.80 -3.10 15.51
CA ASN A 65 -0.55 -4.31 14.72
C ASN A 65 0.23 -4.05 13.44
N TYR A 66 0.25 -2.82 12.92
CA TYR A 66 0.76 -2.53 11.58
C TYR A 66 1.77 -1.39 11.51
N ASN A 67 2.31 -0.96 12.68
CA ASN A 67 3.36 0.06 12.80
C ASN A 67 3.00 1.43 12.20
N TYR A 68 1.72 1.83 12.21
CA TYR A 68 1.35 3.20 11.89
C TYR A 68 1.77 4.11 13.03
N ARG A 69 2.52 5.15 12.72
CA ARG A 69 2.91 6.16 13.70
C ARG A 69 1.73 7.08 13.97
N GLU A 70 1.58 7.53 15.23
CA GLU A 70 0.48 8.41 15.61
C GLU A 70 0.49 9.73 14.84
N ASP A 71 1.67 10.31 14.61
CA ASP A 71 1.86 11.55 13.83
C ASP A 71 1.62 11.39 12.33
N HIS A 72 1.47 10.16 11.83
CA HIS A 72 1.08 9.83 10.45
C HIS A 72 -0.41 9.48 10.31
N ILE A 73 -1.18 9.62 11.38
CA ILE A 73 -2.63 9.34 11.38
C ILE A 73 -3.42 10.62 11.60
N LYS A 74 -4.15 11.05 10.59
CA LYS A 74 -5.09 12.17 10.68
C LYS A 74 -6.46 11.66 11.07
N MET A 75 -6.94 12.02 12.27
CA MET A 75 -8.30 11.75 12.71
C MET A 75 -9.21 12.95 12.40
N ILE A 76 -10.37 12.68 11.79
CA ILE A 76 -11.38 13.71 11.46
C ILE A 76 -12.74 13.18 11.94
N LEU A 77 -13.21 13.71 13.07
CA LEU A 77 -14.40 13.21 13.76
C LEU A 77 -15.49 14.27 13.86
N ASP A 78 -16.75 13.85 13.78
CA ASP A 78 -17.97 14.62 14.00
C ASP A 78 -17.90 16.04 13.41
N GLU A 79 -17.97 17.08 14.24
CA GLU A 79 -17.99 18.47 13.79
C GLU A 79 -16.84 18.89 12.88
N ASN A 80 -15.70 18.20 12.96
CA ASN A 80 -14.54 18.43 12.10
C ASN A 80 -14.67 17.74 10.74
N ALA A 81 -15.56 16.73 10.64
CA ALA A 81 -15.76 15.93 9.43
C ALA A 81 -16.70 16.63 8.43
N THR A 82 -16.54 17.95 8.27
CA THR A 82 -17.18 18.72 7.20
C THR A 82 -16.58 18.35 5.84
N LYS A 83 -17.30 18.63 4.74
CA LYS A 83 -16.76 18.42 3.39
C LYS A 83 -15.37 19.05 3.23
N ASN A 84 -15.19 20.28 3.69
CA ASN A 84 -13.91 20.97 3.61
C ASN A 84 -12.86 20.34 4.54
N GLY A 85 -13.23 19.93 5.76
CA GLY A 85 -12.32 19.28 6.70
C GLY A 85 -11.77 17.95 6.16
N ILE A 86 -12.64 17.15 5.54
CA ILE A 86 -12.24 15.86 4.91
C ILE A 86 -11.33 16.13 3.71
N LEU A 87 -11.67 17.05 2.83
CA LEU A 87 -10.84 17.40 1.67
C LEU A 87 -9.50 18.00 2.08
N GLN A 88 -9.45 18.77 3.16
CA GLN A 88 -8.20 19.26 3.73
C GLN A 88 -7.33 18.10 4.26
N GLY A 89 -7.92 17.14 4.97
CA GLY A 89 -7.19 15.94 5.42
C GLY A 89 -6.59 15.14 4.27
N PHE A 90 -7.31 15.00 3.16
CA PHE A 90 -6.77 14.40 1.95
C PHE A 90 -5.63 15.22 1.35
N ASN A 91 -5.78 16.54 1.28
CA ASN A 91 -4.73 17.41 0.74
C ASN A 91 -3.44 17.37 1.57
N GLU A 92 -3.53 17.34 2.91
CA GLU A 92 -2.38 17.15 3.79
C GLU A 92 -1.67 15.82 3.49
N LEU A 93 -2.45 14.74 3.39
CA LEU A 93 -1.94 13.41 3.04
C LEU A 93 -1.22 13.39 1.68
N LEU A 94 -1.76 14.09 0.67
CA LEU A 94 -1.16 14.18 -0.67
C LEU A 94 0.20 14.88 -0.66
N GLN A 95 0.43 15.80 0.28
CA GLN A 95 1.69 16.51 0.42
C GLN A 95 2.75 15.69 1.16
N GLU A 96 2.33 14.86 2.11
CA GLU A 96 3.23 14.09 2.97
C GLU A 96 3.63 12.74 2.38
N ALA A 97 2.69 11.99 1.79
CA ALA A 97 2.94 10.65 1.26
C ALA A 97 3.82 10.67 0.00
N LYS A 98 4.87 9.86 -0.01
CA LYS A 98 5.88 9.76 -1.06
C LYS A 98 5.81 8.42 -1.80
N GLU A 99 6.70 8.28 -2.80
CA GLU A 99 6.92 7.00 -3.46
C GLU A 99 7.34 5.93 -2.44
N ASP A 100 6.85 4.71 -2.63
CA ASP A 100 7.01 3.59 -1.71
C ASP A 100 6.30 3.72 -0.35
N ASP A 101 5.43 4.73 -0.15
CA ASP A 101 4.55 4.79 1.01
C ASP A 101 3.23 4.06 0.76
N ARG A 102 2.58 3.64 1.86
CA ARG A 102 1.21 3.14 1.82
C ARG A 102 0.26 4.06 2.58
N VAL A 103 -0.97 4.13 2.10
CA VAL A 103 -2.01 4.98 2.64
C VAL A 103 -3.27 4.17 2.90
N ILE A 104 -3.87 4.32 4.08
CA ILE A 104 -5.23 3.88 4.37
C ILE A 104 -6.11 5.12 4.52
N VAL A 105 -7.27 5.07 3.87
CA VAL A 105 -8.38 5.98 4.12
C VAL A 105 -9.52 5.16 4.70
N PHE A 106 -9.85 5.38 5.96
CA PHE A 106 -11.01 4.79 6.61
C PHE A 106 -12.11 5.83 6.75
N TYR A 107 -13.31 5.47 6.36
CA TYR A 107 -14.50 6.29 6.51
C TYR A 107 -15.61 5.46 7.14
N ALA A 108 -16.13 5.90 8.29
CA ALA A 108 -17.34 5.37 8.91
C ALA A 108 -18.38 6.50 9.01
N GLY A 109 -19.52 6.29 8.36
CA GLY A 109 -20.57 7.31 8.27
C GLY A 109 -21.61 6.99 7.21
N HIS A 110 -22.48 7.97 6.91
CA HIS A 110 -23.47 7.81 5.86
C HIS A 110 -22.88 7.87 4.46
N GLY A 111 -23.42 6.99 3.60
CA GLY A 111 -23.28 7.06 2.16
C GLY A 111 -24.65 7.20 1.51
N GLU A 112 -24.72 7.95 0.41
CA GLU A 112 -25.95 8.18 -0.33
C GLU A 112 -25.80 7.89 -1.82
N THR A 113 -26.85 7.43 -2.44
CA THR A 113 -26.90 7.12 -3.87
C THR A 113 -27.85 8.05 -4.59
N TYR A 114 -27.35 8.79 -5.57
CA TYR A 114 -28.16 9.60 -6.46
C TYR A 114 -28.40 8.89 -7.79
N THR A 115 -29.67 8.66 -8.14
CA THR A 115 -30.04 8.09 -9.44
C THR A 115 -30.06 9.20 -10.51
N LEU A 116 -29.23 9.03 -11.54
CA LEU A 116 -29.10 10.01 -12.61
C LEU A 116 -30.31 9.98 -13.55
N PRO A 117 -30.81 11.15 -14.01
CA PRO A 117 -31.90 11.21 -15.00
C PRO A 117 -31.58 10.49 -16.32
N SER A 118 -30.30 10.39 -16.68
CA SER A 118 -29.82 9.69 -17.86
C SER A 118 -29.71 8.17 -17.68
N GLY A 119 -30.09 7.66 -16.53
CA GLY A 119 -29.84 6.28 -16.09
C GLY A 119 -28.47 6.13 -15.43
N GLY A 120 -28.36 5.16 -14.55
CA GLY A 120 -27.18 4.93 -13.72
C GLY A 120 -27.26 5.63 -12.36
N GLU A 121 -26.23 5.43 -11.57
CA GLU A 121 -26.17 5.85 -10.17
C GLU A 121 -24.84 6.50 -9.83
N LYS A 122 -24.87 7.39 -8.85
CA LYS A 122 -23.70 8.10 -8.35
C LYS A 122 -23.69 8.04 -6.82
N GLY A 123 -22.66 7.41 -6.26
CA GLY A 123 -22.48 7.33 -4.81
C GLY A 123 -21.76 8.55 -4.26
N TYR A 124 -22.10 8.90 -3.03
CA TYR A 124 -21.54 10.02 -2.28
C TYR A 124 -21.22 9.58 -0.84
N LEU A 125 -20.09 10.03 -0.32
CA LEU A 125 -19.84 10.07 1.12
C LEU A 125 -20.46 11.36 1.67
N VAL A 126 -21.23 11.24 2.75
CA VAL A 126 -21.96 12.36 3.33
C VAL A 126 -21.20 12.91 4.54
N PRO A 127 -20.62 14.11 4.47
CA PRO A 127 -19.98 14.78 5.61
C PRO A 127 -21.00 15.19 6.69
N VAL A 128 -20.51 15.61 7.85
CA VAL A 128 -21.36 16.09 8.96
C VAL A 128 -22.31 17.22 8.55
N ASP A 129 -21.91 18.06 7.61
CA ASP A 129 -22.68 19.18 7.01
C ASP A 129 -23.33 18.81 5.68
N GLY A 130 -23.33 17.52 5.32
CA GLY A 130 -23.95 17.02 4.09
C GLY A 130 -25.46 17.07 4.15
N ASP A 131 -26.07 17.52 3.06
CA ASP A 131 -27.52 17.60 2.89
C ASP A 131 -27.96 16.60 1.81
N PRO A 132 -28.76 15.60 2.14
CA PRO A 132 -29.19 14.57 1.21
C PRO A 132 -30.03 15.11 0.05
N GLU A 133 -30.67 16.28 0.21
CA GLU A 133 -31.38 16.96 -0.88
C GLU A 133 -30.44 17.70 -1.84
N ASN A 134 -29.19 17.97 -1.41
CA ASN A 134 -28.20 18.74 -2.16
C ASN A 134 -26.83 18.02 -2.23
N LEU A 135 -26.81 16.71 -2.46
CA LEU A 135 -25.59 15.87 -2.44
C LEU A 135 -24.46 16.42 -3.31
N PHE A 136 -24.79 16.93 -4.49
CA PHE A 136 -23.77 17.46 -5.42
C PHE A 136 -22.95 18.60 -4.80
N LEU A 137 -23.60 19.49 -4.03
CA LEU A 137 -22.93 20.63 -3.42
C LEU A 137 -22.27 20.28 -2.08
N THR A 138 -22.92 19.43 -1.28
CA THR A 138 -22.60 19.25 0.14
C THR A 138 -21.84 17.96 0.44
N SER A 139 -21.82 16.99 -0.48
CA SER A 139 -21.23 15.68 -0.26
C SER A 139 -20.02 15.41 -1.17
N ILE A 140 -19.27 14.35 -0.89
CA ILE A 140 -18.06 13.96 -1.63
C ILE A 140 -18.43 12.83 -2.57
N PRO A 141 -18.42 13.03 -3.89
CA PRO A 141 -18.75 11.95 -4.82
C PRO A 141 -17.63 10.90 -4.83
N MET A 142 -18.00 9.63 -4.87
CA MET A 142 -17.06 8.50 -4.80
C MET A 142 -15.98 8.53 -5.89
N HIS A 143 -16.29 9.02 -7.11
CA HIS A 143 -15.28 9.15 -8.16
C HIS A 143 -14.16 10.14 -7.81
N GLN A 144 -14.42 11.11 -6.92
CA GLN A 144 -13.40 12.05 -6.45
C GLN A 144 -12.31 11.34 -5.64
N LEU A 145 -12.61 10.21 -5.00
CA LEU A 145 -11.59 9.40 -4.31
C LEU A 145 -10.54 8.87 -5.31
N TYR A 146 -10.98 8.51 -6.52
CA TYR A 146 -10.07 8.12 -7.60
C TYR A 146 -9.20 9.29 -8.06
N GLU A 147 -9.78 10.48 -8.22
CA GLU A 147 -9.01 11.67 -8.60
C GLU A 147 -7.97 12.02 -7.53
N ILE A 148 -8.35 11.97 -6.24
CA ILE A 148 -7.45 12.17 -5.11
C ILE A 148 -6.33 11.12 -5.11
N ALA A 149 -6.68 9.85 -5.31
CA ALA A 149 -5.69 8.78 -5.35
C ALA A 149 -4.65 8.95 -6.48
N ASN A 150 -5.08 9.49 -7.63
CA ASN A 150 -4.18 9.75 -8.76
C ASN A 150 -3.24 10.94 -8.54
N MET A 151 -3.62 11.89 -7.69
CA MET A 151 -2.72 12.99 -7.29
C MET A 151 -1.66 12.56 -6.29
N SER A 152 -1.80 11.39 -5.65
CA SER A 152 -0.85 10.90 -4.66
C SER A 152 0.35 10.20 -5.29
N TYR A 153 1.53 10.45 -4.73
CA TYR A 153 2.75 9.70 -5.04
C TYR A 153 2.77 8.31 -4.42
N ALA A 154 1.99 8.06 -3.35
CA ALA A 154 1.97 6.80 -2.62
C ALA A 154 1.91 5.57 -3.54
N LYS A 155 2.64 4.52 -3.17
CA LYS A 155 2.64 3.24 -3.91
C LYS A 155 1.26 2.60 -3.86
N HIS A 156 0.71 2.42 -2.66
CA HIS A 156 -0.59 1.78 -2.46
C HIS A 156 -1.53 2.67 -1.66
N ILE A 157 -2.77 2.76 -2.12
CA ILE A 157 -3.86 3.40 -1.38
C ILE A 157 -5.01 2.41 -1.26
N LEU A 158 -5.47 2.18 -0.02
CA LEU A 158 -6.63 1.37 0.29
C LEU A 158 -7.70 2.23 0.97
N TYR A 159 -8.87 2.32 0.34
CA TYR A 159 -10.06 2.89 0.93
C TYR A 159 -10.87 1.79 1.63
N LEU A 160 -11.15 1.97 2.89
CA LEU A 160 -12.02 1.15 3.72
C LEU A 160 -13.24 2.00 4.05
N VAL A 161 -14.35 1.73 3.40
CA VAL A 161 -15.54 2.60 3.47
C VAL A 161 -16.68 1.84 4.15
N ASP A 162 -16.85 2.13 5.43
CA ASP A 162 -17.95 1.66 6.25
C ASP A 162 -19.17 2.57 6.05
N ALA A 163 -19.71 2.50 4.88
CA ALA A 163 -20.92 3.19 4.43
C ALA A 163 -21.57 2.39 3.31
N CYS A 164 -22.87 2.49 3.23
CA CYS A 164 -23.66 1.84 2.17
C CYS A 164 -23.95 2.81 1.05
N TYR A 165 -23.63 2.44 -0.19
CA TYR A 165 -23.94 3.24 -1.36
C TYR A 165 -23.94 2.39 -2.63
N GLY A 166 -24.70 2.83 -3.65
CA GLY A 166 -24.68 2.25 -4.99
C GLY A 166 -23.80 3.03 -5.97
N GLY A 167 -23.63 2.48 -7.15
CA GLY A 167 -23.11 3.22 -8.30
C GLY A 167 -21.59 3.33 -8.40
N LEU A 168 -20.79 2.59 -7.64
CA LEU A 168 -19.37 2.47 -7.91
C LEU A 168 -19.12 1.35 -8.93
N ALA A 169 -18.69 1.71 -10.13
CA ALA A 169 -18.21 0.75 -11.11
C ALA A 169 -16.83 0.25 -10.69
N LEU A 170 -16.79 -0.81 -9.90
CA LEU A 170 -15.53 -1.47 -9.51
C LEU A 170 -15.02 -2.33 -10.66
N ALA A 171 -13.77 -2.13 -11.04
CA ALA A 171 -13.11 -3.07 -11.92
C ALA A 171 -12.90 -4.38 -11.17
N ALA A 172 -13.44 -5.48 -11.70
CA ALA A 172 -13.27 -6.80 -11.11
C ALA A 172 -11.76 -7.11 -10.94
N THR A 173 -11.38 -7.47 -9.73
CA THR A 173 -10.01 -7.91 -9.46
C THR A 173 -9.81 -9.29 -10.09
N ARG A 174 -9.08 -9.33 -11.21
CA ARG A 174 -8.52 -10.61 -11.69
C ARG A 174 -7.30 -10.92 -10.81
N GLY A 175 -7.54 -11.60 -9.69
CA GLY A 175 -6.46 -12.06 -8.83
C GLY A 175 -5.48 -12.91 -9.63
N LEU A 176 -4.20 -12.58 -9.57
CA LEU A 176 -3.15 -13.50 -10.01
C LEU A 176 -3.26 -14.75 -9.13
N LYS A 177 -3.13 -15.92 -9.73
CA LYS A 177 -3.11 -17.16 -8.93
C LYS A 177 -1.88 -17.14 -8.02
N LYS A 178 -2.07 -17.32 -6.72
CA LYS A 178 -1.01 -17.35 -5.71
C LYS A 178 0.09 -18.43 -5.94
N SER A 179 -0.15 -19.37 -6.83
CA SER A 179 0.84 -20.40 -7.24
C SER A 179 2.02 -19.85 -8.07
N VAL A 180 2.04 -18.54 -8.36
CA VAL A 180 3.17 -17.93 -9.10
C VAL A 180 4.31 -17.63 -8.13
N PRO A 181 5.54 -18.14 -8.38
CA PRO A 181 6.70 -17.79 -7.58
C PRO A 181 6.85 -16.27 -7.44
N ASN A 182 7.16 -15.79 -6.25
CA ASN A 182 7.28 -14.36 -5.92
C ASN A 182 5.97 -13.57 -6.11
N TYR A 183 4.83 -14.19 -5.81
CA TYR A 183 3.51 -13.56 -5.93
C TYR A 183 3.44 -12.20 -5.22
N ILE A 184 3.78 -12.15 -3.91
CA ILE A 184 3.76 -10.90 -3.12
C ILE A 184 4.68 -9.85 -3.75
N GLN A 185 5.89 -10.25 -4.16
CA GLN A 185 6.82 -9.33 -4.82
C GLN A 185 6.26 -8.75 -6.11
N LYS A 186 5.46 -9.51 -6.84
CA LYS A 186 4.87 -9.06 -8.11
C LYS A 186 3.72 -8.08 -7.88
N ILE A 187 2.81 -8.40 -6.96
CA ILE A 187 1.63 -7.55 -6.70
C ILE A 187 1.99 -6.25 -5.98
N THR A 188 3.11 -6.20 -5.25
CA THR A 188 3.55 -5.00 -4.54
C THR A 188 4.51 -4.12 -5.32
N ARG A 189 4.91 -4.51 -6.54
CA ARG A 189 5.84 -3.75 -7.37
C ARG A 189 5.18 -2.52 -8.01
N GLU A 190 3.94 -2.65 -8.43
CA GLU A 190 3.19 -1.59 -9.12
C GLU A 190 2.32 -0.80 -8.16
N LYS A 191 1.93 0.41 -8.55
CA LYS A 191 0.94 1.20 -7.80
C LYS A 191 -0.39 0.46 -7.70
N GLY A 192 -1.05 0.54 -6.55
CA GLY A 192 -2.35 -0.05 -6.29
C GLY A 192 -3.34 0.98 -5.72
N ARG A 193 -4.54 0.99 -6.26
CA ARG A 193 -5.66 1.84 -5.83
C ARG A 193 -6.87 0.95 -5.62
N GLN A 194 -7.17 0.63 -4.36
CA GLN A 194 -8.20 -0.34 -4.02
C GLN A 194 -9.21 0.24 -3.05
N ILE A 195 -10.40 -0.33 -3.06
CA ILE A 195 -11.48 0.04 -2.15
C ILE A 195 -12.21 -1.21 -1.68
N ILE A 196 -12.59 -1.21 -0.41
CA ILE A 196 -13.49 -2.19 0.20
C ILE A 196 -14.61 -1.39 0.85
N THR A 197 -15.87 -1.75 0.58
CA THR A 197 -17.05 -1.05 1.07
C THR A 197 -17.92 -1.98 1.89
N ALA A 198 -18.66 -1.43 2.86
CA ALA A 198 -19.49 -2.23 3.76
C ALA A 198 -20.69 -2.88 3.08
N GLY A 199 -21.25 -2.24 2.07
CA GLY A 199 -22.43 -2.75 1.39
C GLY A 199 -22.72 -2.04 0.07
N GLY A 200 -23.81 -2.48 -0.57
CA GLY A 200 -24.32 -1.93 -1.81
C GLY A 200 -25.42 -0.88 -1.61
N LYS A 201 -26.16 -0.64 -2.69
CA LYS A 201 -27.30 0.27 -2.72
C LYS A 201 -28.44 -0.21 -1.81
N ASP A 202 -29.13 0.75 -1.20
CA ASP A 202 -30.33 0.54 -0.36
C ASP A 202 -30.07 -0.30 0.91
N GLU A 203 -28.81 -0.55 1.24
CA GLU A 203 -28.41 -1.17 2.50
C GLU A 203 -28.09 -0.06 3.52
N GLN A 204 -28.58 -0.18 4.76
CA GLN A 204 -28.21 0.76 5.85
C GLN A 204 -27.13 0.12 6.69
N VAL A 205 -26.14 0.92 7.16
CA VAL A 205 -25.09 0.41 8.07
C VAL A 205 -25.75 -0.26 9.27
N LEU A 206 -25.49 -1.55 9.45
CA LEU A 206 -26.02 -2.30 10.58
C LEU A 206 -25.09 -2.15 11.77
N GLU A 207 -25.57 -1.40 12.75
CA GLU A 207 -24.93 -1.23 14.07
C GLU A 207 -25.70 -2.05 15.12
N ARG A 208 -24.96 -2.72 16.01
CA ARG A 208 -25.56 -3.39 17.17
C ARG A 208 -24.83 -3.03 18.44
N SER A 209 -25.58 -2.76 19.52
CA SER A 209 -25.02 -2.41 20.82
C SER A 209 -24.13 -3.50 21.40
N GLU A 210 -24.45 -4.78 21.12
CA GLU A 210 -23.65 -5.92 21.58
C GLU A 210 -22.26 -5.95 20.92
N TRP A 211 -22.10 -5.36 19.77
CA TRP A 211 -20.82 -5.30 19.07
C TRP A 211 -20.02 -4.06 19.45
N GLY A 212 -20.69 -2.97 19.79
CA GLY A 212 -20.07 -1.65 19.97
C GLY A 212 -19.50 -1.07 18.69
N HIS A 213 -19.84 -1.66 17.55
CA HIS A 213 -19.33 -1.39 16.21
C HIS A 213 -20.39 -1.64 15.14
N SER A 214 -20.11 -1.18 13.93
CA SER A 214 -20.79 -1.70 12.75
C SER A 214 -20.39 -3.16 12.48
N ALA A 215 -21.19 -3.87 11.71
CA ALA A 215 -20.84 -5.22 11.25
C ALA A 215 -19.56 -5.23 10.42
N PHE A 216 -19.33 -4.21 9.59
CA PHE A 216 -18.13 -4.09 8.77
C PHE A 216 -16.88 -3.89 9.62
N THR A 217 -16.89 -2.87 10.48
CA THR A 217 -15.71 -2.56 11.31
C THR A 217 -15.40 -3.63 12.34
N LYS A 218 -16.40 -4.25 12.97
CA LYS A 218 -16.19 -5.41 13.85
C LYS A 218 -15.41 -6.53 13.13
N ASN A 219 -15.83 -6.87 11.91
CA ASN A 219 -15.16 -7.92 11.14
C ASN A 219 -13.82 -7.48 10.57
N LEU A 220 -13.66 -6.21 10.21
CA LEU A 220 -12.37 -5.62 9.83
C LEU A 220 -11.34 -5.79 10.95
N LEU A 221 -11.69 -5.41 12.17
CA LEU A 221 -10.83 -5.58 13.36
C LEU A 221 -10.52 -7.07 13.60
N THR A 222 -11.53 -7.94 13.56
CA THR A 222 -11.33 -9.39 13.72
C THR A 222 -10.39 -9.96 12.66
N GLY A 223 -10.56 -9.55 11.40
CA GLY A 223 -9.75 -10.03 10.29
C GLY A 223 -8.29 -9.62 10.39
N LEU A 224 -8.04 -8.39 10.83
CA LEU A 224 -6.70 -7.82 10.89
C LEU A 224 -5.99 -8.10 12.22
N GLU A 225 -6.66 -7.99 13.37
CA GLU A 225 -6.03 -8.23 14.69
C GLU A 225 -5.71 -9.70 14.91
N ASN A 226 -6.64 -10.59 14.55
CA ASN A 226 -6.50 -12.03 14.73
C ASN A 226 -5.92 -12.73 13.50
N LYS A 227 -5.57 -11.98 12.45
CA LYS A 227 -5.14 -12.50 11.15
C LYS A 227 -6.10 -13.49 10.48
N SER A 228 -7.37 -13.43 10.88
CA SER A 228 -8.39 -14.32 10.31
C SER A 228 -8.62 -14.06 8.82
N ALA A 229 -8.17 -12.92 8.29
CA ALA A 229 -8.21 -12.59 6.88
C ALA A 229 -6.99 -13.09 6.09
N ASP A 230 -5.96 -13.65 6.74
CA ASP A 230 -4.85 -14.38 6.10
C ASP A 230 -5.36 -15.79 5.72
N MET A 231 -5.93 -15.90 4.51
CA MET A 231 -6.69 -17.09 4.10
C MET A 231 -5.79 -18.26 3.71
N ASP A 232 -4.55 -18.01 3.35
CA ASP A 232 -3.59 -19.05 2.96
C ASP A 232 -2.43 -19.22 3.95
N ALA A 233 -2.49 -18.50 5.08
CA ALA A 233 -1.53 -18.56 6.18
C ALA A 233 -0.09 -18.27 5.75
N ASP A 234 0.10 -17.35 4.78
CA ASP A 234 1.41 -16.93 4.32
C ASP A 234 2.00 -15.77 5.15
N GLY A 235 1.25 -15.28 6.16
CA GLY A 235 1.63 -14.21 7.07
C GLY A 235 1.39 -12.79 6.53
N VAL A 236 0.88 -12.67 5.30
CA VAL A 236 0.52 -11.41 4.66
C VAL A 236 -0.97 -11.40 4.33
N ILE A 237 -1.67 -10.33 4.68
CA ILE A 237 -3.06 -10.15 4.29
C ILE A 237 -3.10 -9.19 3.12
N THR A 238 -3.52 -9.66 1.95
CA THR A 238 -3.75 -8.80 0.78
C THR A 238 -5.11 -8.10 0.89
N ALA A 239 -5.29 -6.97 0.21
CA ALA A 239 -6.59 -6.31 0.16
C ALA A 239 -7.69 -7.20 -0.42
N ASN A 240 -7.35 -8.11 -1.35
CA ASN A 240 -8.31 -9.07 -1.88
C ASN A 240 -8.71 -10.14 -0.86
N GLU A 241 -7.80 -10.62 -0.04
CA GLU A 241 -8.12 -11.55 1.06
C GLU A 241 -8.99 -10.90 2.11
N LEU A 242 -8.59 -9.68 2.53
CA LEU A 242 -9.40 -8.90 3.47
C LEU A 242 -10.81 -8.66 2.93
N GLY A 243 -10.93 -8.27 1.66
CA GLY A 243 -12.23 -8.06 1.02
C GLY A 243 -13.07 -9.33 0.94
N SER A 244 -12.44 -10.47 0.62
CA SER A 244 -13.13 -11.78 0.57
C SER A 244 -13.59 -12.22 1.96
N PHE A 245 -12.72 -12.07 2.96
CA PHE A 245 -13.05 -12.35 4.36
C PHE A 245 -14.22 -11.48 4.85
N LEU A 246 -14.18 -10.17 4.58
CA LEU A 246 -15.25 -9.24 4.96
C LEU A 246 -16.56 -9.58 4.25
N ALA A 247 -16.52 -9.88 2.95
CA ALA A 247 -17.71 -10.24 2.20
C ALA A 247 -18.41 -11.48 2.80
N GLU A 248 -17.66 -12.52 3.16
CA GLU A 248 -18.22 -13.74 3.77
C GLU A 248 -18.76 -13.48 5.18
N ARG A 249 -17.98 -12.81 6.02
CA ARG A 249 -18.31 -12.62 7.43
C ARG A 249 -19.46 -11.63 7.64
N VAL A 250 -19.40 -10.48 6.99
CA VAL A 250 -20.45 -9.47 7.11
C VAL A 250 -21.76 -10.00 6.53
N TYR A 251 -21.72 -10.66 5.37
CA TYR A 251 -22.91 -11.30 4.79
C TYR A 251 -23.56 -12.30 5.75
N SER A 252 -22.76 -13.15 6.37
CA SER A 252 -23.24 -14.15 7.33
C SER A 252 -23.82 -13.52 8.60
N GLU A 253 -23.16 -12.49 9.17
CA GLU A 253 -23.60 -11.86 10.42
C GLU A 253 -24.81 -10.94 10.23
N THR A 254 -24.99 -10.41 9.03
CA THR A 254 -26.13 -9.56 8.68
C THR A 254 -27.28 -10.32 8.02
N GLU A 255 -27.23 -11.68 8.04
CA GLU A 255 -28.24 -12.54 7.43
C GLU A 255 -28.51 -12.21 5.94
N GLY A 256 -27.44 -11.79 5.24
CA GLY A 256 -27.49 -11.43 3.83
C GLY A 256 -27.94 -9.99 3.53
N TYR A 257 -28.15 -9.15 4.55
CA TYR A 257 -28.55 -7.75 4.35
C TYR A 257 -27.41 -6.88 3.83
N HIS A 258 -26.15 -7.25 4.10
CA HIS A 258 -24.97 -6.49 3.66
C HIS A 258 -23.98 -7.39 2.91
N THR A 259 -23.50 -6.88 1.80
CA THR A 259 -22.51 -7.59 0.98
C THR A 259 -21.34 -6.64 0.68
N PRO A 260 -20.28 -6.68 1.49
CA PRO A 260 -19.07 -5.92 1.21
C PRO A 260 -18.55 -6.15 -0.19
N GLN A 261 -18.10 -5.09 -0.84
CA GLN A 261 -17.56 -5.14 -2.18
C GLN A 261 -16.08 -4.77 -2.16
N VAL A 262 -15.27 -5.48 -2.91
CA VAL A 262 -13.85 -5.20 -3.10
C VAL A 262 -13.56 -4.95 -4.56
N GLY A 263 -12.74 -3.94 -4.83
CA GLY A 263 -12.38 -3.63 -6.21
C GLY A 263 -11.25 -2.63 -6.34
N ARG A 264 -10.89 -2.38 -7.59
CA ARG A 264 -9.92 -1.37 -7.98
C ARG A 264 -10.65 -0.12 -8.44
N ILE A 265 -10.15 1.04 -8.03
CA ILE A 265 -10.70 2.35 -8.44
C ILE A 265 -9.84 3.03 -9.51
N GLY A 266 -9.00 2.24 -10.19
CA GLY A 266 -8.10 2.71 -11.24
C GLY A 266 -7.68 1.56 -12.16
N THR A 267 -6.67 1.83 -12.98
CA THR A 267 -6.10 0.86 -13.93
C THR A 267 -4.87 0.14 -13.38
N GLU A 268 -4.35 0.61 -12.26
CA GLU A 268 -3.16 0.11 -11.59
C GLU A 268 -3.37 -1.33 -11.11
N GLN A 269 -2.35 -2.16 -11.27
CA GLN A 269 -2.42 -3.59 -10.98
C GLN A 269 -1.80 -3.98 -9.64
N GLY A 270 -1.14 -3.03 -8.94
CA GLY A 270 -0.58 -3.25 -7.62
C GLY A 270 -1.65 -3.60 -6.58
N GLU A 271 -1.24 -4.18 -5.47
CA GLU A 271 -2.14 -4.61 -4.41
C GLU A 271 -1.61 -4.21 -3.04
N PHE A 272 -2.49 -3.59 -2.25
CA PHE A 272 -2.19 -3.23 -0.87
C PHE A 272 -2.05 -4.49 -0.02
N ILE A 273 -1.04 -4.50 0.85
CA ILE A 273 -0.82 -5.60 1.78
C ILE A 273 -0.69 -5.13 3.22
N PHE A 274 -1.16 -5.97 4.13
CA PHE A 274 -0.91 -5.86 5.56
C PHE A 274 0.06 -6.97 5.98
N PHE A 275 1.05 -6.62 6.77
CA PHE A 275 1.91 -7.57 7.46
C PHE A 275 2.26 -7.00 8.83
N ASN A 276 2.32 -7.88 9.83
CA ASN A 276 2.64 -7.48 11.19
C ASN A 276 4.15 -7.51 11.39
N SER A 277 4.74 -6.35 11.54
CA SER A 277 6.19 -6.23 11.76
C SER A 277 6.65 -6.82 13.09
N ALA A 278 5.79 -6.88 14.12
CA ALA A 278 6.13 -7.49 15.40
C ALA A 278 6.34 -9.01 15.32
N GLU A 279 5.76 -9.67 14.32
CA GLU A 279 5.94 -11.10 14.08
C GLU A 279 7.11 -11.44 13.15
N LEU A 280 7.63 -10.43 12.47
CA LEU A 280 8.88 -10.57 11.69
C LEU A 280 10.11 -10.70 12.60
N GLY A 281 9.92 -10.86 13.90
CA GLY A 281 10.94 -10.88 14.93
C GLY A 281 10.83 -9.66 15.86
N ASP A 282 11.53 -9.70 16.98
CA ASP A 282 11.61 -8.59 17.93
C ASP A 282 11.69 -7.25 17.17
N ASN A 283 10.97 -6.21 17.64
CA ASN A 283 10.98 -4.86 17.03
C ASN A 283 12.40 -4.35 16.72
N THR A 284 13.40 -4.83 17.45
CA THR A 284 14.81 -4.60 17.20
C THR A 284 15.28 -5.20 15.87
N SER A 285 14.84 -6.41 15.52
CA SER A 285 15.25 -7.06 14.26
C SER A 285 14.63 -6.37 13.04
N PHE A 286 13.36 -5.95 13.12
CA PHE A 286 12.73 -5.21 12.00
C PHE A 286 13.40 -3.84 11.78
N ALA A 287 13.68 -3.10 12.86
CA ALA A 287 14.40 -1.82 12.78
C ALA A 287 15.84 -2.02 12.24
N GLU A 288 16.54 -3.09 12.66
CA GLU A 288 17.85 -3.46 12.11
C GLU A 288 17.77 -3.85 10.63
N TYR A 289 16.75 -4.62 10.22
CA TYR A 289 16.55 -4.97 8.82
C TYR A 289 16.25 -3.73 7.98
N LYS A 290 15.38 -2.83 8.46
CA LYS A 290 15.09 -1.56 7.78
C LYS A 290 16.35 -0.71 7.65
N ALA A 291 17.15 -0.57 8.71
CA ALA A 291 18.41 0.15 8.69
C ALA A 291 19.45 -0.47 7.73
N LYS A 292 19.56 -1.80 7.69
CA LYS A 292 20.42 -2.52 6.73
C LYS A 292 19.95 -2.34 5.29
N SER A 293 18.65 -2.34 5.07
CA SER A 293 18.05 -2.11 3.76
C SER A 293 18.32 -0.69 3.26
N GLU A 294 18.09 0.32 4.09
CA GLU A 294 18.40 1.71 3.78
C GLU A 294 19.90 1.91 3.49
N ALA A 295 20.77 1.30 4.29
CA ALA A 295 22.20 1.32 4.04
C ALA A 295 22.57 0.66 2.71
N ARG A 296 21.90 -0.45 2.34
CA ARG A 296 22.09 -1.12 1.04
C ARG A 296 21.57 -0.28 -0.13
N LYS A 297 20.41 0.39 0.02
CA LYS A 297 19.90 1.35 -0.99
C LYS A 297 20.90 2.48 -1.21
N GLN A 298 21.43 3.04 -0.13
CA GLN A 298 22.41 4.11 -0.18
C GLN A 298 23.74 3.66 -0.82
N GLN A 299 24.19 2.44 -0.52
CA GLN A 299 25.34 1.83 -1.20
C GLN A 299 25.09 1.64 -2.70
N PHE A 300 23.88 1.22 -3.06
CA PHE A 300 23.50 1.02 -4.48
C PHE A 300 23.45 2.34 -5.26
N GLU A 301 22.90 3.41 -4.69
CA GLU A 301 22.92 4.74 -5.32
C GLU A 301 24.33 5.31 -5.42
N THR A 302 25.16 5.08 -4.42
CA THR A 302 26.60 5.42 -4.48
C THR A 302 27.29 4.63 -5.59
N ALA A 303 27.03 3.32 -5.68
CA ALA A 303 27.59 2.46 -6.72
C ALA A 303 27.16 2.90 -8.14
N LYS A 304 25.90 3.28 -8.29
CA LYS A 304 25.34 3.80 -9.54
C LYS A 304 26.04 5.11 -9.96
N THR A 305 26.19 6.05 -9.03
CA THR A 305 26.89 7.31 -9.26
C THR A 305 28.37 7.08 -9.64
N LEU A 306 29.07 6.21 -8.92
CA LEU A 306 30.46 5.86 -9.21
C LEU A 306 30.61 5.15 -10.57
N SER A 307 29.67 4.29 -10.95
CA SER A 307 29.67 3.63 -12.25
C SER A 307 29.41 4.59 -13.41
N TRP A 308 28.73 5.70 -13.15
CA TRP A 308 28.51 6.77 -14.14
C TRP A 308 29.80 7.60 -14.37
N ILE A 309 30.60 7.76 -13.31
CA ILE A 309 31.89 8.46 -13.40
C ILE A 309 32.93 7.59 -14.11
N TYR A 310 33.02 6.32 -13.72
CA TYR A 310 33.92 5.34 -14.34
C TYR A 310 33.40 3.92 -14.18
N PRO A 311 33.24 3.16 -15.29
CA PRO A 311 32.78 1.77 -15.26
C PRO A 311 33.70 0.90 -14.37
N GLY A 312 33.06 0.07 -13.54
CA GLY A 312 33.74 -0.79 -12.58
C GLY A 312 33.88 -0.24 -11.16
N LEU A 313 33.90 1.09 -10.94
CA LEU A 313 34.01 1.68 -9.60
C LEU A 313 32.79 1.34 -8.71
N GLY A 314 31.60 1.34 -9.29
CA GLY A 314 30.37 0.98 -8.57
C GLY A 314 30.35 -0.45 -8.03
N HIS A 315 31.02 -1.40 -8.69
CA HIS A 315 31.09 -2.79 -8.21
C HIS A 315 31.92 -2.93 -6.94
N GLY A 316 32.91 -2.06 -6.72
CA GLY A 316 33.65 -1.99 -5.46
C GLY A 316 32.77 -1.55 -4.29
N ALA A 317 31.82 -0.65 -4.53
CA ALA A 317 30.93 -0.12 -3.50
C ALA A 317 29.83 -1.12 -3.06
N ILE A 318 29.53 -2.15 -3.86
CA ILE A 318 28.52 -3.19 -3.57
C ILE A 318 29.16 -4.55 -3.24
N GLU A 319 30.33 -4.56 -2.62
CA GLU A 319 31.04 -5.76 -2.16
C GLU A 319 31.35 -6.82 -3.25
N LYS A 320 31.50 -6.37 -4.50
CA LYS A 320 31.93 -7.22 -5.62
C LYS A 320 33.23 -6.74 -6.23
N PRO A 321 34.31 -6.60 -5.44
CA PRO A 321 35.56 -5.94 -5.87
C PRO A 321 36.24 -6.67 -7.04
N GLY A 322 36.11 -7.99 -7.12
CA GLY A 322 36.70 -8.78 -8.21
C GLY A 322 36.09 -8.45 -9.58
N LYS A 323 34.75 -8.24 -9.66
CA LYS A 323 34.11 -7.81 -10.91
C LYS A 323 34.42 -6.36 -11.24
N GLY A 324 34.47 -5.50 -10.22
CA GLY A 324 34.86 -4.10 -10.39
C GLY A 324 36.27 -3.95 -10.92
N LEU A 325 37.23 -4.68 -10.37
CA LEU A 325 38.61 -4.68 -10.80
C LEU A 325 38.78 -5.16 -12.25
N LEU A 326 38.04 -6.23 -12.62
CA LEU A 326 38.07 -6.75 -13.99
C LEU A 326 37.55 -5.73 -15.00
N LEU A 327 36.43 -5.07 -14.74
CA LEU A 327 35.87 -4.04 -15.61
C LEU A 327 36.78 -2.83 -15.68
N PHE A 328 37.32 -2.37 -14.55
CA PHE A 328 38.27 -1.28 -14.48
C PHE A 328 39.54 -1.55 -15.31
N THR A 329 40.11 -2.78 -15.22
CA THR A 329 41.30 -3.14 -15.99
C THR A 329 41.03 -3.26 -17.49
N MET A 330 39.85 -3.77 -17.88
CA MET A 330 39.49 -3.87 -19.31
C MET A 330 39.31 -2.49 -19.95
N GLU A 331 38.70 -1.54 -19.24
CA GLU A 331 38.47 -0.19 -19.78
C GLU A 331 39.74 0.65 -19.78
N THR A 332 40.57 0.58 -18.74
CA THR A 332 41.87 1.26 -18.76
C THR A 332 42.76 0.74 -19.87
N LEU A 333 42.71 -0.57 -20.16
CA LEU A 333 43.42 -1.17 -21.30
C LEU A 333 42.86 -0.68 -22.64
N SER A 334 41.53 -0.58 -22.76
CA SER A 334 40.86 -0.05 -23.97
C SER A 334 41.20 1.40 -24.22
N LEU A 335 41.17 2.26 -23.21
CA LEU A 335 41.58 3.66 -23.29
C LEU A 335 43.05 3.80 -23.65
N ALA A 336 43.95 3.00 -23.07
CA ALA A 336 45.36 3.01 -23.40
C ALA A 336 45.62 2.59 -24.85
N MET A 337 44.93 1.55 -25.34
CA MET A 337 44.98 1.12 -26.74
C MET A 337 44.46 2.21 -27.71
N THR A 338 43.37 2.87 -27.35
CA THR A 338 42.81 3.97 -28.13
C THR A 338 43.82 5.14 -28.22
N PHE A 339 44.42 5.51 -27.11
CA PHE A 339 45.44 6.58 -27.05
C PHE A 339 46.69 6.21 -27.86
N MET A 340 47.16 4.96 -27.75
CA MET A 340 48.28 4.47 -28.60
C MET A 340 47.92 4.49 -30.10
N SER A 341 46.71 4.10 -30.46
CA SER A 341 46.25 4.15 -31.84
C SER A 341 46.14 5.56 -32.40
N MET A 342 45.65 6.51 -31.59
CA MET A 342 45.63 7.94 -31.97
C MET A 342 47.02 8.52 -32.16
N ASN A 343 47.97 8.16 -31.25
CA ASN A 343 49.34 8.61 -31.35
C ASN A 343 50.06 8.04 -32.62
N ASN A 344 49.82 6.75 -32.93
CA ASN A 344 50.32 6.13 -34.15
C ASN A 344 49.73 6.77 -35.42
N LEU A 345 48.45 7.15 -35.39
CA LEU A 345 47.80 7.87 -36.51
C LEU A 345 48.38 9.27 -36.69
N SER A 346 48.70 9.99 -35.59
CA SER A 346 49.35 11.30 -35.63
C SER A 346 50.74 11.19 -36.26
N THR A 347 51.55 10.22 -35.81
CA THR A 347 52.90 10.00 -36.36
C THR A 347 52.87 9.62 -37.84
N ALA A 348 51.94 8.75 -38.24
CA ALA A 348 51.77 8.36 -39.66
C ALA A 348 51.28 9.54 -40.54
N SER A 349 50.47 10.45 -39.97
CA SER A 349 50.05 11.69 -40.64
C SER A 349 51.21 12.67 -40.82
N ASP A 350 52.09 12.78 -39.82
CA ASP A 350 53.28 13.64 -39.91
C ASP A 350 54.31 13.10 -40.90
N ASP A 351 54.54 11.76 -40.93
CA ASP A 351 55.41 11.11 -41.87
C ASP A 351 54.88 11.24 -43.34
N TYR A 352 53.54 11.14 -43.51
CA TYR A 352 52.91 11.35 -44.79
C TYR A 352 53.04 12.80 -45.29
N SER A 353 52.90 13.74 -44.35
CA SER A 353 53.06 15.16 -44.64
C SER A 353 54.49 15.52 -45.04
N ALA A 354 55.48 14.94 -44.35
CA ALA A 354 56.90 15.12 -44.64
C ALA A 354 57.29 14.50 -46.01
N SER A 355 56.72 13.34 -46.36
CA SER A 355 56.96 12.68 -47.64
C SER A 355 56.39 13.44 -48.86
N LYS A 356 55.44 14.31 -48.68
CA LYS A 356 54.88 15.20 -49.70
C LYS A 356 55.64 16.51 -49.87
N ALA A 357 56.43 16.88 -48.93
CA ALA A 357 57.20 18.11 -48.93
C ALA A 357 58.66 17.94 -49.51
N SER A 358 59.06 16.70 -49.71
CA SER A 358 60.29 16.31 -50.37
C SER A 358 60.02 15.99 -51.87
#